data_bcd08e87faed918f5d5614433f30a306
#
_entry.id   bcd08e87faed918f5d5614433f30a306
#
_cell.length_a   1.000
_cell.length_b   1.000
_cell.length_c   1.000
_cell.angle_alpha   90.00
_cell.angle_beta   90.00
_cell.angle_gamma   90.00
#
_symmetry.space_group_name_H-M   'P 1'
#
loop_
_entity.id
_entity.type
_entity.pdbx_description
1 polymer ?
#
loop_
_entity_poly.entity_id
_entity_poly.type
_entity_poly.pdbx_seq_one_letter_code
_entity_poly.pdbx_strand_id
1 'polypeptide(L)'
;MTAARNPNAFDSILLVAFGGPPTGAEGYPFVKGIVGDRPAGEARIREVAGHYEHLGGSPFNKLTYEQSIALAHELKTRGITAPIFSGFRHWNPFLREVVAGMAKSGHKKTLGVILAPHQCWVSWDWYKDTVTAANQPLEQPLALTYSDPWWTSAGYIDASADKIKAAFDVLGPKAKDAALIFTAHSIPINMCAQCKSGERKCPYTPQFSESAKAIAAAVGRSEFHLTYQSQASQHGQWTQPDINALIEQQAAKGLKAAVLAPIGFLCDHVEVLYDLDVEARKTCEKLGVQYVRASTVGTHPAFIRLLADKIQERFDGAPRLMGDLVLS
;
A
#
# COMPACT_ATOMS: atom_id res chain seq x y z
N MET A 1 -9.08 -36.70 2.26
CA MET A 1 -7.78 -37.06 1.66
C MET A 1 -6.97 -35.77 1.55
N THR A 2 -6.00 -35.55 2.45
CA THR A 2 -5.10 -34.41 2.37
C THR A 2 -4.17 -34.64 1.17
N ALA A 3 -4.25 -33.76 0.17
CA ALA A 3 -3.31 -33.77 -0.94
C ALA A 3 -1.88 -33.75 -0.38
N ALA A 4 -1.04 -34.65 -0.87
CA ALA A 4 0.36 -34.70 -0.48
C ALA A 4 0.99 -33.32 -0.76
N ARG A 5 1.56 -32.67 0.25
CA ARG A 5 2.24 -31.38 0.11
C ARG A 5 3.29 -31.51 -0.98
N ASN A 6 3.24 -30.59 -1.94
CA ASN A 6 4.25 -30.46 -2.97
C ASN A 6 5.62 -30.33 -2.29
N PRO A 7 6.59 -31.25 -2.48
CA PRO A 7 7.91 -31.17 -1.87
C PRO A 7 8.71 -29.94 -2.33
N ASN A 8 8.21 -29.22 -3.35
CA ASN A 8 8.74 -27.95 -3.83
C ASN A 8 8.04 -26.73 -3.23
N ALA A 9 7.18 -26.91 -2.22
CA ALA A 9 6.48 -25.80 -1.56
C ALA A 9 7.47 -24.83 -0.86
N PHE A 10 7.04 -23.59 -0.70
CA PHE A 10 7.79 -22.59 0.06
C PHE A 10 7.86 -23.00 1.53
N ASP A 11 8.98 -22.75 2.19
CA ASP A 11 9.19 -23.02 3.62
C ASP A 11 8.95 -21.77 4.49
N SER A 12 8.77 -20.61 3.87
CA SER A 12 8.55 -19.34 4.54
C SER A 12 7.83 -18.34 3.64
N ILE A 13 7.20 -17.34 4.25
CA ILE A 13 6.52 -16.22 3.60
C ILE A 13 7.13 -14.93 4.12
N LEU A 14 7.46 -13.99 3.22
CA LEU A 14 7.97 -12.66 3.56
C LEU A 14 6.97 -11.59 3.11
N LEU A 15 6.34 -10.92 4.05
CA LEU A 15 5.57 -9.70 3.79
C LEU A 15 6.55 -8.53 3.64
N VAL A 16 6.47 -7.85 2.51
CA VAL A 16 7.35 -6.73 2.16
C VAL A 16 6.55 -5.45 2.16
N ALA A 17 6.92 -4.49 3.02
CA ALA A 17 6.19 -3.26 3.19
C ALA A 17 7.11 -2.04 3.38
N PHE A 18 6.53 -0.85 3.41
CA PHE A 18 7.24 0.42 3.51
C PHE A 18 7.89 0.61 4.90
N GLY A 19 7.10 0.49 5.95
CA GLY A 19 7.49 0.75 7.32
C GLY A 19 7.27 2.19 7.76
N GLY A 20 7.13 2.39 9.08
CA GLY A 20 6.96 3.71 9.67
C GLY A 20 7.38 3.72 11.13
N PRO A 21 7.89 4.86 11.65
CA PRO A 21 8.32 5.00 13.03
C PRO A 21 7.11 4.97 13.97
N PRO A 22 7.14 4.16 15.05
CA PRO A 22 6.02 4.04 15.95
C PRO A 22 5.81 5.25 16.87
N THR A 23 6.81 6.13 17.00
CA THR A 23 6.74 7.34 17.83
C THR A 23 7.05 8.60 17.02
N GLY A 24 6.48 9.74 17.45
CA GLY A 24 6.72 11.04 16.80
C GLY A 24 8.20 11.45 16.81
N ALA A 25 8.91 11.18 17.91
CA ALA A 25 10.33 11.52 18.06
C ALA A 25 11.22 10.81 17.01
N GLU A 26 10.79 9.68 16.48
CA GLU A 26 11.50 8.95 15.44
C GLU A 26 11.18 9.44 14.02
N GLY A 27 10.27 10.42 13.87
CA GLY A 27 9.89 10.99 12.58
C GLY A 27 11.06 11.61 11.82
N TYR A 28 11.88 12.40 12.49
CA TYR A 28 13.05 13.04 11.85
C TYR A 28 14.09 12.03 11.33
N PRO A 29 14.62 11.09 12.12
CA PRO A 29 15.56 10.09 11.60
C PRO A 29 14.94 9.20 10.52
N PHE A 30 13.64 8.92 10.58
CA PHE A 30 12.93 8.19 9.54
C PHE A 30 12.92 8.94 8.20
N VAL A 31 12.44 10.18 8.18
CA VAL A 31 12.37 11.00 6.97
C VAL A 31 13.77 11.23 6.39
N LYS A 32 14.75 11.53 7.24
CA LYS A 32 16.14 11.69 6.82
C LYS A 32 16.71 10.42 6.20
N GLY A 33 16.38 9.25 6.75
CA GLY A 33 16.77 7.95 6.20
C GLY A 33 16.17 7.68 4.81
N ILE A 34 14.92 8.10 4.56
CA ILE A 34 14.28 7.99 3.23
C ILE A 34 14.93 8.92 2.22
N VAL A 35 15.20 10.15 2.62
CA VAL A 35 15.83 11.15 1.74
C VAL A 35 17.26 10.74 1.41
N GLY A 36 18.01 10.17 2.37
CA GLY A 36 19.41 9.80 2.21
C GLY A 36 20.26 11.02 1.85
N ASP A 37 21.21 10.81 0.92
CA ASP A 37 22.11 11.87 0.43
C ASP A 37 21.50 12.76 -0.66
N ARG A 38 20.22 12.55 -1.00
CA ARG A 38 19.54 13.39 -1.99
C ARG A 38 19.44 14.84 -1.46
N PRO A 39 19.61 15.86 -2.31
CA PRO A 39 19.48 17.25 -1.91
C PRO A 39 18.00 17.56 -1.61
N ALA A 40 17.55 17.23 -0.41
CA ALA A 40 16.31 17.75 0.15
C ALA A 40 16.70 18.80 1.18
N GLY A 41 16.08 19.95 1.10
CA GLY A 41 16.32 20.99 2.10
C GLY A 41 15.96 20.48 3.49
N GLU A 42 16.80 20.75 4.48
CA GLU A 42 16.58 20.41 5.90
C GLU A 42 15.18 20.87 6.39
N ALA A 43 14.70 22.02 5.89
CA ALA A 43 13.37 22.53 6.20
C ALA A 43 12.26 21.54 5.80
N ARG A 44 12.35 20.89 4.62
CA ARG A 44 11.36 19.91 4.18
C ARG A 44 11.41 18.62 5.00
N ILE A 45 12.62 18.18 5.37
CA ILE A 45 12.76 17.02 6.27
C ILE A 45 12.07 17.28 7.59
N ARG A 46 12.27 18.47 8.20
CA ARG A 46 11.63 18.86 9.45
C ARG A 46 10.11 19.02 9.31
N GLU A 47 9.65 19.59 8.21
CA GLU A 47 8.23 19.74 7.93
C GLU A 47 7.53 18.36 7.93
N VAL A 48 8.04 17.39 7.14
CA VAL A 48 7.47 16.06 7.08
C VAL A 48 7.63 15.31 8.40
N ALA A 49 8.76 15.47 9.11
CA ALA A 49 8.94 14.90 10.45
C ALA A 49 7.91 15.45 11.45
N GLY A 50 7.54 16.72 11.33
CA GLY A 50 6.49 17.34 12.14
C GLY A 50 5.12 16.68 12.00
N HIS A 51 4.81 16.05 10.85
CA HIS A 51 3.57 15.26 10.69
C HIS A 51 3.58 14.04 11.63
N TYR A 52 4.74 13.37 11.77
CA TYR A 52 4.91 12.24 12.70
C TYR A 52 4.80 12.69 14.15
N GLU A 53 5.41 13.84 14.50
CA GLU A 53 5.30 14.42 15.83
C GLU A 53 3.85 14.78 16.16
N HIS A 54 3.12 15.42 15.23
CA HIS A 54 1.73 15.81 15.38
C HIS A 54 0.82 14.61 15.69
N LEU A 55 1.05 13.48 15.03
CA LEU A 55 0.25 12.26 15.18
C LEU A 55 0.78 11.31 16.28
N GLY A 56 1.93 11.63 16.89
CA GLY A 56 2.56 10.77 17.88
C GLY A 56 3.25 9.52 17.32
N GLY A 57 3.43 9.45 15.99
CA GLY A 57 4.03 8.34 15.25
C GLY A 57 3.11 7.74 14.20
N SER A 58 3.56 6.64 13.60
CA SER A 58 2.83 5.92 12.55
C SER A 58 2.30 4.57 13.06
N PRO A 59 1.02 4.25 12.85
CA PRO A 59 0.50 2.93 13.18
C PRO A 59 0.89 1.85 12.14
N PHE A 60 1.64 2.19 11.10
CA PHE A 60 1.93 1.35 9.93
C PHE A 60 2.41 -0.05 10.32
N ASN A 61 3.48 -0.14 11.12
CA ASN A 61 4.08 -1.43 11.48
C ASN A 61 3.11 -2.27 12.31
N LYS A 62 2.41 -1.66 13.28
CA LYS A 62 1.39 -2.33 14.09
C LYS A 62 0.29 -2.93 13.20
N LEU A 63 -0.27 -2.13 12.28
CA LEU A 63 -1.33 -2.59 11.39
C LEU A 63 -0.84 -3.67 10.41
N THR A 64 0.41 -3.59 9.95
CA THR A 64 1.02 -4.66 9.14
C THR A 64 1.18 -5.95 9.92
N TYR A 65 1.55 -5.89 11.21
CA TYR A 65 1.59 -7.09 12.06
C TYR A 65 0.20 -7.67 12.32
N GLU A 66 -0.82 -6.84 12.50
CA GLU A 66 -2.21 -7.30 12.61
C GLU A 66 -2.66 -8.02 11.33
N GLN A 67 -2.30 -7.50 10.14
CA GLN A 67 -2.52 -8.19 8.86
C GLN A 67 -1.77 -9.53 8.80
N SER A 68 -0.51 -9.57 9.25
CA SER A 68 0.30 -10.80 9.28
C SER A 68 -0.33 -11.86 10.20
N ILE A 69 -0.81 -11.49 11.38
CA ILE A 69 -1.46 -12.38 12.32
C ILE A 69 -2.78 -12.93 11.74
N ALA A 70 -3.61 -12.06 11.18
CA ALA A 70 -4.86 -12.47 10.55
C ALA A 70 -4.61 -13.41 9.36
N LEU A 71 -3.60 -13.11 8.55
CA LEU A 71 -3.18 -13.94 7.41
C LEU A 71 -2.65 -15.32 7.87
N ALA A 72 -1.83 -15.36 8.92
CA ALA A 72 -1.35 -16.64 9.47
C ALA A 72 -2.51 -17.52 9.97
N HIS A 73 -3.53 -16.90 10.57
CA HIS A 73 -4.73 -17.60 11.01
C HIS A 73 -5.50 -18.18 9.81
N GLU A 74 -5.74 -17.38 8.77
CA GLU A 74 -6.42 -17.81 7.55
C GLU A 74 -5.66 -18.93 6.82
N LEU A 75 -4.33 -18.81 6.68
CA LEU A 75 -3.49 -19.83 6.04
C LEU A 75 -3.49 -21.15 6.81
N LYS A 76 -3.52 -21.09 8.14
CA LYS A 76 -3.60 -22.28 8.99
C LYS A 76 -4.89 -23.08 8.73
N THR A 77 -6.04 -22.42 8.50
CA THR A 77 -7.29 -23.09 8.14
C THR A 77 -7.21 -23.84 6.81
N ARG A 78 -6.30 -23.41 5.92
CA ARG A 78 -6.01 -24.01 4.61
C ARG A 78 -4.88 -25.04 4.66
N GLY A 79 -4.36 -25.38 5.83
CA GLY A 79 -3.26 -26.32 6.02
C GLY A 79 -1.88 -25.76 5.66
N ILE A 80 -1.74 -24.46 5.41
CA ILE A 80 -0.46 -23.79 5.17
C ILE A 80 0.07 -23.28 6.53
N THR A 81 1.17 -23.85 6.99
CA THR A 81 1.80 -23.55 8.28
C THR A 81 3.18 -22.92 8.15
N ALA A 82 3.58 -22.51 6.95
CA ALA A 82 4.82 -21.79 6.72
C ALA A 82 4.85 -20.50 7.56
N PRO A 83 5.95 -20.20 8.29
CA PRO A 83 6.04 -18.98 9.08
C PRO A 83 6.00 -17.74 8.19
N ILE A 84 5.37 -16.68 8.71
CA ILE A 84 5.29 -15.39 8.06
C ILE A 84 6.25 -14.43 8.76
N PHE A 85 7.11 -13.81 7.98
CA PHE A 85 8.02 -12.76 8.39
C PHE A 85 7.56 -11.43 7.79
N SER A 86 7.61 -10.34 8.56
CA SER A 86 7.32 -9.00 8.06
C SER A 86 8.60 -8.17 8.07
N GLY A 87 8.99 -7.66 6.92
CA GLY A 87 10.17 -6.80 6.78
C GLY A 87 9.80 -5.46 6.16
N PHE A 88 10.40 -4.40 6.67
CA PHE A 88 10.15 -3.04 6.22
C PHE A 88 11.38 -2.46 5.50
N ARG A 89 11.09 -1.67 4.47
CA ARG A 89 12.16 -1.04 3.71
C ARG A 89 12.82 0.09 4.48
N HIS A 90 12.02 0.91 5.14
CA HIS A 90 12.47 2.19 5.69
C HIS A 90 12.49 2.26 7.22
N TRP A 91 12.03 1.24 7.92
CA TRP A 91 12.05 1.17 9.38
C TRP A 91 12.27 -0.25 9.92
N ASN A 92 12.54 -0.37 11.22
CA ASN A 92 12.73 -1.65 11.90
C ASN A 92 11.43 -2.48 11.98
N PRO A 93 11.59 -3.82 11.83
CA PRO A 93 12.76 -4.56 11.40
C PRO A 93 13.01 -4.37 9.90
N PHE A 94 14.21 -3.96 9.56
CA PHE A 94 14.57 -3.72 8.17
C PHE A 94 14.59 -5.01 7.35
N LEU A 95 14.19 -4.95 6.08
CA LEU A 95 14.23 -6.10 5.15
C LEU A 95 15.58 -6.81 5.16
N ARG A 96 16.71 -6.07 5.25
CA ARG A 96 18.04 -6.67 5.31
C ARG A 96 18.24 -7.57 6.54
N GLU A 97 17.68 -7.17 7.68
CA GLU A 97 17.80 -7.91 8.93
C GLU A 97 16.89 -9.14 8.93
N VAL A 98 15.66 -8.96 8.43
CA VAL A 98 14.68 -10.05 8.32
C VAL A 98 15.16 -11.12 7.36
N VAL A 99 15.61 -10.75 6.15
CA VAL A 99 16.11 -11.70 5.14
C VAL A 99 17.33 -12.47 5.65
N ALA A 100 18.29 -11.78 6.29
CA ALA A 100 19.45 -12.41 6.90
C ALA A 100 19.05 -13.37 8.04
N GLY A 101 18.10 -12.97 8.90
CA GLY A 101 17.56 -13.79 9.97
C GLY A 101 16.87 -15.05 9.47
N MET A 102 16.08 -14.95 8.40
CA MET A 102 15.41 -16.07 7.75
C MET A 102 16.43 -17.09 7.21
N ALA A 103 17.44 -16.65 6.46
CA ALA A 103 18.50 -17.51 5.95
C ALA A 103 19.28 -18.19 7.09
N LYS A 104 19.66 -17.42 8.12
CA LYS A 104 20.35 -17.97 9.32
C LYS A 104 19.51 -19.01 10.06
N SER A 105 18.18 -18.87 10.04
CA SER A 105 17.24 -19.84 10.63
C SER A 105 17.00 -21.08 9.74
N GLY A 106 17.69 -21.20 8.61
CA GLY A 106 17.66 -22.37 7.74
C GLY A 106 16.54 -22.36 6.69
N HIS A 107 15.81 -21.24 6.53
CA HIS A 107 14.86 -21.11 5.43
C HIS A 107 15.60 -21.06 4.10
N LYS A 108 14.99 -21.64 3.06
CA LYS A 108 15.62 -21.78 1.74
C LYS A 108 14.75 -21.26 0.60
N LYS A 109 13.43 -21.44 0.68
CA LYS A 109 12.51 -21.14 -0.40
C LYS A 109 11.37 -20.26 0.10
N THR A 110 11.45 -18.97 -0.16
CA THR A 110 10.56 -17.95 0.39
C THR A 110 9.61 -17.40 -0.68
N LEU A 111 8.33 -17.29 -0.32
CA LEU A 111 7.35 -16.53 -1.09
C LEU A 111 7.25 -15.10 -0.55
N GLY A 112 7.65 -14.12 -1.37
CA GLY A 112 7.47 -12.70 -1.08
C GLY A 112 6.06 -12.23 -1.43
N VAL A 113 5.44 -11.45 -0.55
CA VAL A 113 4.14 -10.78 -0.77
C VAL A 113 4.35 -9.29 -0.57
N ILE A 114 4.18 -8.52 -1.64
CA ILE A 114 4.36 -7.06 -1.59
C ILE A 114 3.05 -6.41 -1.14
N LEU A 115 3.10 -5.70 -0.02
CA LEU A 115 1.95 -5.00 0.55
C LEU A 115 1.79 -3.60 -0.04
N ALA A 116 1.59 -3.54 -1.35
CA ALA A 116 1.26 -2.33 -2.09
C ALA A 116 0.25 -2.69 -3.18
N PRO A 117 -0.90 -1.98 -3.30
CA PRO A 117 -1.97 -2.37 -4.22
C PRO A 117 -1.58 -2.17 -5.69
N HIS A 118 -0.86 -1.10 -6.01
CA HIS A 118 -0.51 -0.71 -7.37
C HIS A 118 0.98 -0.77 -7.61
N GLN A 119 1.36 -1.31 -8.75
CA GLN A 119 2.76 -1.50 -9.12
C GLN A 119 3.38 -0.20 -9.62
N CYS A 120 4.55 0.15 -9.10
CA CYS A 120 5.39 1.21 -9.63
C CYS A 120 6.86 0.99 -9.23
N TRP A 121 7.76 1.74 -9.87
CA TRP A 121 9.18 1.68 -9.58
C TRP A 121 9.51 1.99 -8.11
N VAL A 122 8.88 3.02 -7.53
CA VAL A 122 9.12 3.44 -6.13
C VAL A 122 8.53 2.51 -5.06
N SER A 123 7.68 1.55 -5.45
CA SER A 123 7.14 0.52 -4.55
C SER A 123 7.62 -0.87 -4.95
N TRP A 124 6.95 -1.53 -5.87
CA TRP A 124 7.21 -2.93 -6.23
C TRP A 124 8.65 -3.19 -6.67
N ASP A 125 9.20 -2.38 -7.58
CA ASP A 125 10.55 -2.61 -8.07
C ASP A 125 11.58 -2.34 -6.97
N TRP A 126 11.45 -1.23 -6.25
CA TRP A 126 12.35 -0.92 -5.13
C TRP A 126 12.26 -1.91 -3.99
N TYR A 127 11.08 -2.48 -3.72
CA TYR A 127 10.94 -3.50 -2.69
C TYR A 127 11.68 -4.79 -3.10
N LYS A 128 11.48 -5.24 -4.35
CA LYS A 128 12.20 -6.39 -4.90
C LYS A 128 13.72 -6.15 -4.92
N ASP A 129 14.16 -4.98 -5.40
CA ASP A 129 15.58 -4.61 -5.43
C ASP A 129 16.19 -4.57 -4.01
N THR A 130 15.46 -4.05 -3.01
CA THR A 130 15.91 -4.03 -1.61
C THR A 130 16.05 -5.45 -1.04
N VAL A 131 15.09 -6.33 -1.30
CA VAL A 131 15.17 -7.75 -0.87
C VAL A 131 16.30 -8.46 -1.59
N THR A 132 16.48 -8.22 -2.89
CA THR A 132 17.58 -8.81 -3.68
C THR A 132 18.93 -8.37 -3.14
N ALA A 133 19.13 -7.08 -2.89
CA ALA A 133 20.36 -6.55 -2.33
C ALA A 133 20.67 -7.10 -0.92
N ALA A 134 19.62 -7.37 -0.12
CA ALA A 134 19.77 -7.99 1.20
C ALA A 134 20.13 -9.49 1.11
N ASN A 135 19.61 -10.18 0.10
CA ASN A 135 19.74 -11.62 -0.06
C ASN A 135 21.04 -12.05 -0.78
N GLN A 136 21.45 -11.28 -1.79
CA GLN A 136 22.60 -11.62 -2.65
C GLN A 136 23.92 -11.86 -1.90
N PRO A 137 24.30 -11.07 -0.86
CA PRO A 137 25.57 -11.26 -0.16
C PRO A 137 25.55 -12.39 0.87
N LEU A 138 24.44 -13.09 1.08
CA LEU A 138 24.34 -14.14 2.08
C LEU A 138 25.09 -15.41 1.61
N GLU A 139 25.71 -16.11 2.53
CA GLU A 139 26.37 -17.39 2.26
C GLU A 139 25.40 -18.45 1.70
N GLN A 140 24.17 -18.44 2.18
CA GLN A 140 23.07 -19.28 1.69
C GLN A 140 21.87 -18.40 1.33
N PRO A 141 21.84 -17.83 0.11
CA PRO A 141 20.73 -16.98 -0.32
C PRO A 141 19.40 -17.75 -0.38
N LEU A 142 18.31 -17.07 -0.02
CA LEU A 142 16.97 -17.59 -0.16
C LEU A 142 16.57 -17.66 -1.65
N ALA A 143 15.95 -18.75 -2.07
CA ALA A 143 15.26 -18.81 -3.37
C ALA A 143 13.93 -18.03 -3.25
N LEU A 144 13.94 -16.81 -3.74
CA LEU A 144 12.81 -15.87 -3.63
C LEU A 144 11.91 -15.90 -4.86
N THR A 145 10.61 -15.98 -4.63
CA THR A 145 9.56 -15.83 -5.64
C THR A 145 8.51 -14.90 -5.06
N TYR A 146 7.81 -14.14 -5.88
CA TYR A 146 6.76 -13.22 -5.41
C TYR A 146 5.37 -13.68 -5.85
N SER A 147 4.35 -13.32 -5.05
CA SER A 147 2.95 -13.47 -5.43
C SER A 147 2.62 -12.56 -6.60
N ASP A 148 1.58 -12.92 -7.35
CA ASP A 148 1.08 -12.08 -8.43
C ASP A 148 0.42 -10.80 -7.91
N PRO A 149 0.40 -9.71 -8.70
CA PRO A 149 -0.34 -8.50 -8.39
C PRO A 149 -1.85 -8.76 -8.31
N TRP A 150 -2.58 -7.92 -7.57
CA TRP A 150 -3.98 -8.21 -7.22
C TRP A 150 -4.90 -6.97 -7.18
N TRP A 151 -4.56 -5.87 -7.85
CA TRP A 151 -5.27 -4.59 -7.79
C TRP A 151 -6.74 -4.62 -8.23
N THR A 152 -7.16 -5.61 -9.04
CA THR A 152 -8.55 -5.83 -9.46
C THR A 152 -9.16 -7.09 -8.86
N SER A 153 -8.50 -7.75 -7.91
CA SER A 153 -9.02 -8.96 -7.28
C SER A 153 -10.23 -8.65 -6.40
N ALA A 154 -11.26 -9.51 -6.47
CA ALA A 154 -12.54 -9.32 -5.78
C ALA A 154 -12.36 -9.01 -4.29
N GLY A 155 -11.49 -9.74 -3.57
CA GLY A 155 -11.29 -9.50 -2.14
C GLY A 155 -10.77 -8.10 -1.78
N TYR A 156 -10.00 -7.45 -2.67
CA TYR A 156 -9.56 -6.06 -2.49
C TYR A 156 -10.68 -5.06 -2.82
N ILE A 157 -11.42 -5.34 -3.91
CA ILE A 157 -12.56 -4.52 -4.34
C ILE A 157 -13.65 -4.53 -3.27
N ASP A 158 -14.04 -5.72 -2.79
CA ASP A 158 -15.09 -5.90 -1.79
C ASP A 158 -14.72 -5.24 -0.46
N ALA A 159 -13.49 -5.47 0.02
CA ALA A 159 -13.00 -4.85 1.25
C ALA A 159 -13.02 -3.32 1.17
N SER A 160 -12.57 -2.76 0.05
CA SER A 160 -12.58 -1.31 -0.18
C SER A 160 -14.01 -0.77 -0.29
N ALA A 161 -14.90 -1.48 -1.00
CA ALA A 161 -16.29 -1.10 -1.15
C ALA A 161 -17.02 -1.06 0.20
N ASP A 162 -16.80 -2.04 1.06
CA ASP A 162 -17.41 -2.07 2.40
C ASP A 162 -16.95 -0.89 3.27
N LYS A 163 -15.67 -0.53 3.22
CA LYS A 163 -15.15 0.66 3.92
C LYS A 163 -15.77 1.96 3.41
N ILE A 164 -15.98 2.06 2.11
CA ILE A 164 -16.59 3.23 1.46
C ILE A 164 -18.08 3.32 1.77
N LYS A 165 -18.82 2.20 1.74
CA LYS A 165 -20.22 2.14 2.15
C LYS A 165 -20.40 2.64 3.58
N ALA A 166 -19.56 2.13 4.51
CA ALA A 166 -19.58 2.58 5.90
C ALA A 166 -19.33 4.11 6.03
N ALA A 167 -18.45 4.68 5.18
CA ALA A 167 -18.22 6.12 5.16
C ALA A 167 -19.43 6.91 4.61
N PHE A 168 -20.13 6.39 3.59
CA PHE A 168 -21.39 6.97 3.12
C PHE A 168 -22.49 6.90 4.17
N ASP A 169 -22.57 5.82 4.95
CA ASP A 169 -23.55 5.69 6.03
C ASP A 169 -23.36 6.77 7.11
N VAL A 170 -22.09 7.14 7.40
CA VAL A 170 -21.78 8.27 8.31
C VAL A 170 -22.27 9.62 7.77
N LEU A 171 -22.27 9.82 6.46
CA LEU A 171 -22.82 11.04 5.84
C LEU A 171 -24.34 11.12 5.93
N GLY A 172 -25.03 10.00 6.13
CA GLY A 172 -26.49 9.92 6.22
C GLY A 172 -27.19 10.48 4.96
N PRO A 173 -28.21 11.34 5.10
CA PRO A 173 -28.96 11.85 3.94
C PRO A 173 -28.13 12.57 2.88
N LYS A 174 -26.98 13.13 3.23
CA LYS A 174 -26.07 13.80 2.29
C LYS A 174 -25.27 12.83 1.42
N ALA A 175 -25.26 11.54 1.77
CA ALA A 175 -24.58 10.51 0.99
C ALA A 175 -25.02 10.46 -0.47
N LYS A 176 -26.29 10.76 -0.76
CA LYS A 176 -26.87 10.73 -2.11
C LYS A 176 -26.11 11.63 -3.08
N ASP A 177 -25.81 12.85 -2.65
CA ASP A 177 -25.19 13.90 -3.47
C ASP A 177 -23.69 14.08 -3.17
N ALA A 178 -23.12 13.22 -2.32
CA ALA A 178 -21.72 13.28 -1.96
C ALA A 178 -20.83 12.73 -3.08
N ALA A 179 -19.75 13.45 -3.39
CA ALA A 179 -18.73 12.97 -4.32
C ALA A 179 -17.95 11.80 -3.71
N LEU A 180 -17.62 10.81 -4.53
CA LEU A 180 -16.64 9.77 -4.22
C LEU A 180 -15.28 10.18 -4.81
N ILE A 181 -14.28 10.34 -3.95
CA ILE A 181 -12.95 10.79 -4.32
C ILE A 181 -11.94 9.71 -3.89
N PHE A 182 -11.34 9.04 -4.84
CA PHE A 182 -10.26 8.09 -4.59
C PHE A 182 -8.92 8.79 -4.53
N THR A 183 -8.05 8.34 -3.63
CA THR A 183 -6.70 8.90 -3.53
C THR A 183 -5.63 7.82 -3.39
N ALA A 184 -4.44 8.15 -3.89
CA ALA A 184 -3.22 7.36 -3.83
C ALA A 184 -2.02 8.30 -3.65
N HIS A 185 -0.83 7.76 -3.37
CA HIS A 185 0.38 8.58 -3.24
C HIS A 185 0.75 9.22 -4.57
N SER A 186 1.05 10.51 -4.57
CA SER A 186 1.62 11.17 -5.74
C SER A 186 3.03 10.67 -6.03
N ILE A 187 3.32 10.35 -7.28
CA ILE A 187 4.66 9.88 -7.68
C ILE A 187 5.26 10.77 -8.77
N PRO A 188 6.59 10.95 -8.79
CA PRO A 188 7.24 11.72 -9.85
C PRO A 188 7.09 11.02 -11.21
N ILE A 189 6.67 11.77 -12.24
CA ILE A 189 6.43 11.22 -13.58
C ILE A 189 7.72 10.69 -14.22
N ASN A 190 8.86 11.34 -13.97
CA ASN A 190 10.16 10.85 -14.43
C ASN A 190 10.57 9.51 -13.83
N MET A 191 10.11 9.19 -12.62
CA MET A 191 10.34 7.88 -12.00
C MET A 191 9.48 6.79 -12.66
N CYS A 192 8.32 7.15 -13.19
CA CYS A 192 7.49 6.23 -13.95
C CYS A 192 8.21 5.67 -15.20
N ALA A 193 9.10 6.43 -15.80
CA ALA A 193 9.91 5.98 -16.94
C ALA A 193 10.90 4.86 -16.58
N GLN A 194 11.22 4.67 -15.32
CA GLN A 194 12.15 3.65 -14.80
C GLN A 194 11.44 2.38 -14.32
N CYS A 195 10.11 2.34 -14.39
CA CYS A 195 9.32 1.22 -13.91
C CYS A 195 9.60 -0.05 -14.70
N LYS A 196 9.98 -1.12 -14.00
CA LYS A 196 10.25 -2.45 -14.58
C LYS A 196 9.01 -3.35 -14.56
N SER A 197 7.98 -2.96 -13.79
CA SER A 197 6.76 -3.76 -13.56
C SER A 197 5.73 -3.67 -14.69
N GLY A 198 5.99 -2.89 -15.75
CA GLY A 198 5.11 -2.76 -16.92
C GLY A 198 5.86 -2.96 -18.22
N GLU A 199 5.18 -3.50 -19.23
CA GLU A 199 5.80 -3.82 -20.52
C GLU A 199 6.34 -2.59 -21.29
N ARG A 200 5.75 -1.41 -21.11
CA ARG A 200 6.16 -0.18 -21.83
C ARG A 200 5.98 1.13 -21.05
N LYS A 201 5.12 1.16 -20.01
CA LYS A 201 4.81 2.35 -19.21
C LYS A 201 4.54 1.93 -17.78
N CYS A 202 4.80 2.82 -16.82
CA CYS A 202 4.46 2.59 -15.42
C CYS A 202 2.97 2.25 -15.27
N PRO A 203 2.62 1.09 -14.69
CA PRO A 203 1.23 0.66 -14.57
C PRO A 203 0.48 1.35 -13.44
N TYR A 204 1.12 2.18 -12.64
CA TYR A 204 0.57 2.77 -11.41
C TYR A 204 -0.77 3.47 -11.61
N THR A 205 -0.80 4.50 -12.46
CA THR A 205 -2.02 5.26 -12.72
C THR A 205 -3.11 4.41 -13.41
N PRO A 206 -2.81 3.59 -14.42
CA PRO A 206 -3.79 2.64 -14.96
C PRO A 206 -4.37 1.70 -13.92
N GLN A 207 -3.54 1.02 -13.12
CA GLN A 207 -4.00 0.10 -12.08
C GLN A 207 -4.82 0.80 -11.00
N PHE A 208 -4.42 2.00 -10.57
CA PHE A 208 -5.21 2.81 -9.66
C PHE A 208 -6.59 3.16 -10.23
N SER A 209 -6.64 3.56 -11.52
CA SER A 209 -7.90 3.85 -12.21
C SER A 209 -8.79 2.61 -12.35
N GLU A 210 -8.23 1.46 -12.68
CA GLU A 210 -8.96 0.19 -12.80
C GLU A 210 -9.56 -0.24 -11.45
N SER A 211 -8.76 -0.17 -10.37
CA SER A 211 -9.25 -0.45 -9.01
C SER A 211 -10.38 0.51 -8.62
N ALA A 212 -10.20 1.81 -8.84
CA ALA A 212 -11.19 2.82 -8.51
C ALA A 212 -12.50 2.60 -9.27
N LYS A 213 -12.44 2.30 -10.56
CA LYS A 213 -13.61 1.98 -11.40
C LYS A 213 -14.36 0.75 -10.88
N ALA A 214 -13.64 -0.33 -10.56
CA ALA A 214 -14.24 -1.55 -10.04
C ALA A 214 -14.88 -1.33 -8.67
N ILE A 215 -14.22 -0.59 -7.77
CA ILE A 215 -14.73 -0.26 -6.44
C ILE A 215 -15.94 0.67 -6.54
N ALA A 216 -15.90 1.70 -7.40
CA ALA A 216 -17.03 2.61 -7.63
C ALA A 216 -18.28 1.82 -8.10
N ALA A 217 -18.12 0.88 -9.04
CA ALA A 217 -19.19 0.00 -9.47
C ALA A 217 -19.75 -0.85 -8.31
N ALA A 218 -18.87 -1.40 -7.44
CA ALA A 218 -19.27 -2.21 -6.29
C ALA A 218 -20.02 -1.43 -5.19
N VAL A 219 -19.82 -0.11 -5.12
CA VAL A 219 -20.58 0.79 -4.23
C VAL A 219 -21.78 1.45 -4.95
N GLY A 220 -22.07 1.10 -6.21
CA GLY A 220 -23.18 1.64 -6.97
C GLY A 220 -23.00 3.09 -7.42
N ARG A 221 -21.75 3.53 -7.65
CA ARG A 221 -21.42 4.88 -8.12
C ARG A 221 -20.86 4.84 -9.53
N SER A 222 -21.46 5.61 -10.44
CA SER A 222 -20.98 5.78 -11.82
C SER A 222 -19.96 6.92 -11.94
N GLU A 223 -20.03 7.91 -11.04
CA GLU A 223 -19.16 9.07 -11.03
C GLU A 223 -18.23 9.05 -9.83
N PHE A 224 -16.97 9.35 -10.06
CA PHE A 224 -15.94 9.46 -9.05
C PHE A 224 -14.78 10.31 -9.54
N HIS A 225 -13.94 10.75 -8.62
CA HIS A 225 -12.70 11.47 -8.94
C HIS A 225 -11.48 10.66 -8.53
N LEU A 226 -10.41 10.80 -9.30
CA LEU A 226 -9.08 10.29 -8.97
C LEU A 226 -8.18 11.44 -8.56
N THR A 227 -7.49 11.28 -7.43
CA THR A 227 -6.56 12.29 -6.92
C THR A 227 -5.32 11.65 -6.35
N TYR A 228 -4.36 12.51 -6.04
CA TYR A 228 -3.13 12.10 -5.41
C TYR A 228 -2.82 13.00 -4.21
N GLN A 229 -2.07 12.45 -3.26
CA GLN A 229 -1.64 13.11 -2.02
C GLN A 229 -0.15 12.94 -1.80
N SER A 230 0.41 13.59 -0.78
CA SER A 230 1.79 13.37 -0.32
C SER A 230 2.85 13.74 -1.36
N GLN A 231 2.61 14.76 -2.19
CA GLN A 231 3.62 15.23 -3.13
C GLN A 231 4.85 15.72 -2.36
N ALA A 232 5.98 15.03 -2.52
CA ALA A 232 7.17 15.28 -1.72
C ALA A 232 7.95 16.54 -2.11
N SER A 233 7.72 17.11 -3.30
CA SER A 233 8.45 18.29 -3.79
C SER A 233 7.61 19.12 -4.74
N GLN A 234 7.74 20.43 -4.67
CA GLN A 234 7.16 21.34 -5.66
C GLN A 234 7.96 21.37 -6.97
N HIS A 235 9.14 20.75 -7.03
CA HIS A 235 9.96 20.65 -8.21
C HIS A 235 9.70 19.37 -8.99
N GLY A 236 9.64 19.49 -10.30
CA GLY A 236 9.35 18.38 -11.21
C GLY A 236 7.85 18.14 -11.44
N GLN A 237 7.56 17.19 -12.31
CA GLN A 237 6.19 16.78 -12.62
C GLN A 237 5.79 15.58 -11.79
N TRP A 238 4.64 15.69 -11.13
CA TRP A 238 4.04 14.66 -10.29
C TRP A 238 2.68 14.26 -10.80
N THR A 239 2.20 13.08 -10.42
CA THR A 239 0.82 12.67 -10.75
C THR A 239 -0.18 13.64 -10.15
N GLN A 240 -1.22 14.00 -10.91
CA GLN A 240 -2.21 15.02 -10.60
C GLN A 240 -3.63 14.49 -10.84
N PRO A 241 -4.68 15.18 -10.32
CA PRO A 241 -4.64 16.37 -9.48
C PRO A 241 -4.30 16.09 -8.00
N ASP A 242 -3.79 17.10 -7.29
CA ASP A 242 -3.69 17.08 -5.83
C ASP A 242 -5.07 17.07 -5.18
N ILE A 243 -5.20 16.40 -4.02
CA ILE A 243 -6.47 16.21 -3.31
C ILE A 243 -7.09 17.55 -2.88
N ASN A 244 -6.30 18.46 -2.32
CA ASN A 244 -6.81 19.76 -1.84
C ASN A 244 -7.24 20.63 -3.01
N ALA A 245 -6.45 20.66 -4.09
CA ALA A 245 -6.79 21.39 -5.31
C ALA A 245 -8.08 20.86 -5.95
N LEU A 246 -8.30 19.53 -5.96
CA LEU A 246 -9.56 18.98 -6.45
C LEU A 246 -10.75 19.38 -5.57
N ILE A 247 -10.60 19.30 -4.25
CA ILE A 247 -11.68 19.70 -3.31
C ILE A 247 -12.06 21.16 -3.55
N GLU A 248 -11.09 22.07 -3.67
CA GLU A 248 -11.31 23.47 -3.98
C GLU A 248 -12.07 23.67 -5.30
N GLN A 249 -11.61 22.98 -6.36
CA GLN A 249 -12.25 23.02 -7.67
C GLN A 249 -13.72 22.52 -7.63
N GLN A 250 -13.98 21.43 -6.91
CA GLN A 250 -15.33 20.86 -6.82
C GLN A 250 -16.24 21.71 -5.90
N ALA A 251 -15.70 22.27 -4.84
CA ALA A 251 -16.46 23.19 -3.97
C ALA A 251 -16.93 24.45 -4.75
N ALA A 252 -16.07 24.99 -5.62
CA ALA A 252 -16.44 26.09 -6.52
C ALA A 252 -17.57 25.72 -7.51
N LYS A 253 -17.73 24.42 -7.81
CA LYS A 253 -18.83 23.87 -8.63
C LYS A 253 -20.06 23.46 -7.79
N GLY A 254 -20.03 23.70 -6.48
CA GLY A 254 -21.15 23.43 -5.59
C GLY A 254 -21.09 22.14 -4.78
N LEU A 255 -19.95 21.46 -4.71
CA LEU A 255 -19.77 20.29 -3.86
C LEU A 255 -20.11 20.64 -2.39
N LYS A 256 -20.94 19.82 -1.75
CA LYS A 256 -21.38 19.99 -0.35
C LYS A 256 -20.95 18.85 0.56
N ALA A 257 -20.68 17.68 0.01
CA ALA A 257 -20.25 16.52 0.77
C ALA A 257 -19.32 15.62 -0.06
N ALA A 258 -18.37 14.96 0.58
CA ALA A 258 -17.45 14.02 -0.05
C ALA A 258 -17.09 12.84 0.85
N VAL A 259 -16.92 11.67 0.25
CA VAL A 259 -16.22 10.53 0.81
C VAL A 259 -14.87 10.42 0.15
N LEU A 260 -13.78 10.51 0.95
CA LEU A 260 -12.42 10.28 0.49
C LEU A 260 -12.02 8.83 0.77
N ALA A 261 -11.55 8.14 -0.26
CA ALA A 261 -11.19 6.73 -0.20
C ALA A 261 -9.73 6.50 -0.56
N PRO A 262 -8.83 6.26 0.42
CA PRO A 262 -7.40 6.11 0.19
C PRO A 262 -7.04 4.69 -0.28
N ILE A 263 -7.55 4.28 -1.46
CA ILE A 263 -7.34 2.95 -2.00
C ILE A 263 -5.91 2.69 -2.49
N GLY A 264 -5.06 3.69 -2.58
CA GLY A 264 -3.63 3.52 -2.82
C GLY A 264 -2.87 2.91 -1.63
N PHE A 265 -3.54 2.67 -0.50
CA PHE A 265 -2.93 2.25 0.76
C PHE A 265 -3.71 1.09 1.39
N LEU A 266 -3.00 0.18 2.08
CA LEU A 266 -3.59 -1.01 2.69
C LEU A 266 -3.84 -0.87 4.19
N CYS A 267 -3.14 0.06 4.83
CA CYS A 267 -3.32 0.41 6.24
C CYS A 267 -3.13 1.91 6.42
N ASP A 268 -3.71 2.45 7.50
CA ASP A 268 -3.53 3.84 7.85
C ASP A 268 -2.09 4.10 8.31
N HIS A 269 -1.53 5.21 7.89
CA HIS A 269 -0.21 5.70 8.26
C HIS A 269 -0.19 7.23 8.18
N VAL A 270 0.96 7.85 8.49
CA VAL A 270 1.04 9.31 8.60
C VAL A 270 0.56 10.02 7.34
N GLU A 271 0.94 9.55 6.14
CA GLU A 271 0.51 10.17 4.88
C GLU A 271 -1.01 10.03 4.62
N VAL A 272 -1.68 9.00 5.17
CA VAL A 272 -3.15 8.91 5.14
C VAL A 272 -3.76 9.81 6.21
N LEU A 273 -3.27 9.68 7.45
CA LEU A 273 -3.85 10.37 8.60
C LEU A 273 -3.61 11.88 8.56
N TYR A 274 -2.39 12.32 8.22
CA TYR A 274 -2.09 13.74 8.18
C TYR A 274 -2.68 14.40 6.94
N ASP A 275 -2.39 13.90 5.75
CA ASP A 275 -2.82 14.54 4.50
C ASP A 275 -4.34 14.54 4.35
N LEU A 276 -5.04 13.49 4.83
CA LEU A 276 -6.48 13.39 4.68
C LEU A 276 -7.25 13.83 5.93
N ASP A 277 -6.84 13.41 7.14
CA ASP A 277 -7.61 13.70 8.35
C ASP A 277 -7.23 15.05 8.99
N VAL A 278 -6.10 15.67 8.57
CA VAL A 278 -5.71 17.01 9.00
C VAL A 278 -5.85 18.01 7.85
N GLU A 279 -5.08 17.87 6.76
CA GLU A 279 -5.01 18.88 5.71
C GLU A 279 -6.29 18.92 4.84
N ALA A 280 -6.71 17.78 4.26
CA ALA A 280 -7.90 17.74 3.42
C ALA A 280 -9.17 18.04 4.22
N ARG A 281 -9.24 17.59 5.48
CA ARG A 281 -10.31 17.96 6.41
C ARG A 281 -10.40 19.47 6.59
N LYS A 282 -9.28 20.12 6.89
CA LYS A 282 -9.21 21.59 7.07
C LYS A 282 -9.64 22.31 5.79
N THR A 283 -9.26 21.82 4.62
CA THR A 283 -9.70 22.36 3.33
C THR A 283 -11.21 22.23 3.17
N CYS A 284 -11.78 21.05 3.47
CA CYS A 284 -13.23 20.84 3.43
C CYS A 284 -13.99 21.75 4.40
N GLU A 285 -13.52 21.89 5.65
CA GLU A 285 -14.12 22.74 6.67
C GLU A 285 -14.15 24.22 6.23
N LYS A 286 -13.03 24.73 5.71
CA LYS A 286 -12.92 26.09 5.16
C LYS A 286 -13.92 26.36 4.04
N LEU A 287 -14.23 25.34 3.23
CA LEU A 287 -15.11 25.44 2.07
C LEU A 287 -16.56 25.05 2.37
N GLY A 288 -16.87 24.67 3.62
CA GLY A 288 -18.20 24.22 4.01
C GLY A 288 -18.61 22.88 3.37
N VAL A 289 -17.64 22.04 3.02
CA VAL A 289 -17.86 20.69 2.50
C VAL A 289 -17.86 19.69 3.65
N GLN A 290 -18.93 18.92 3.80
CA GLN A 290 -18.95 17.83 4.76
C GLN A 290 -18.03 16.71 4.27
N TYR A 291 -17.17 16.22 5.16
CA TYR A 291 -16.11 15.29 4.83
C TYR A 291 -16.18 14.01 5.66
N VAL A 292 -16.04 12.87 5.02
CA VAL A 292 -15.81 11.58 5.68
C VAL A 292 -14.70 10.84 4.91
N ARG A 293 -13.67 10.38 5.62
CA ARG A 293 -12.67 9.47 5.05
C ARG A 293 -13.07 8.02 5.31
N ALA A 294 -13.13 7.22 4.26
CA ALA A 294 -13.20 5.77 4.38
C ALA A 294 -11.89 5.23 4.97
N SER A 295 -11.95 4.32 5.92
CA SER A 295 -10.75 3.64 6.41
C SER A 295 -10.11 2.80 5.31
N THR A 296 -8.81 2.54 5.40
CA THR A 296 -8.11 1.59 4.54
C THR A 296 -8.63 0.15 4.79
N VAL A 297 -8.28 -0.79 3.91
CA VAL A 297 -8.76 -2.18 4.03
C VAL A 297 -8.30 -2.87 5.31
N GLY A 298 -7.13 -2.54 5.83
CA GLY A 298 -6.60 -3.09 7.09
C GLY A 298 -6.64 -4.61 7.13
N THR A 299 -7.27 -5.15 8.17
CA THR A 299 -7.49 -6.60 8.37
C THR A 299 -8.87 -7.08 7.89
N HIS A 300 -9.49 -6.37 6.93
CA HIS A 300 -10.81 -6.77 6.42
C HIS A 300 -10.78 -8.25 5.95
N PRO A 301 -11.75 -9.10 6.36
CA PRO A 301 -11.70 -10.54 6.07
C PRO A 301 -11.58 -10.87 4.58
N ALA A 302 -12.25 -10.12 3.69
CA ALA A 302 -12.14 -10.33 2.25
C ALA A 302 -10.71 -10.06 1.74
N PHE A 303 -10.04 -9.03 2.25
CA PHE A 303 -8.65 -8.72 1.90
C PHE A 303 -7.67 -9.77 2.44
N ILE A 304 -7.85 -10.24 3.66
CA ILE A 304 -7.00 -11.30 4.23
C ILE A 304 -7.17 -12.61 3.46
N ARG A 305 -8.41 -12.98 3.09
CA ARG A 305 -8.66 -14.14 2.23
C ARG A 305 -7.99 -14.00 0.86
N LEU A 306 -8.04 -12.82 0.25
CA LEU A 306 -7.35 -12.55 -1.01
C LEU A 306 -5.83 -12.81 -0.89
N LEU A 307 -5.17 -12.28 0.15
CA LEU A 307 -3.75 -12.54 0.34
C LEU A 307 -3.47 -14.04 0.53
N ALA A 308 -4.33 -14.74 1.27
CA ALA A 308 -4.23 -16.18 1.44
C ALA A 308 -4.45 -16.95 0.12
N ASP A 309 -5.38 -16.51 -0.74
CA ASP A 309 -5.59 -17.09 -2.07
C ASP A 309 -4.33 -16.96 -2.93
N LYS A 310 -3.73 -15.77 -2.98
CA LYS A 310 -2.49 -15.52 -3.74
C LYS A 310 -1.30 -16.33 -3.23
N ILE A 311 -1.24 -16.58 -1.93
CA ILE A 311 -0.22 -17.44 -1.34
C ILE A 311 -0.50 -18.90 -1.70
N GLN A 312 -1.73 -19.36 -1.54
CA GLN A 312 -2.14 -20.73 -1.83
C GLN A 312 -1.91 -21.08 -3.30
N GLU A 313 -2.30 -20.22 -4.25
CA GLU A 313 -2.03 -20.38 -5.69
C GLU A 313 -0.55 -20.72 -5.95
N ARG A 314 0.38 -20.05 -5.25
CA ARG A 314 1.82 -20.29 -5.39
C ARG A 314 2.28 -21.57 -4.70
N PHE A 315 1.71 -21.90 -3.55
CA PHE A 315 1.98 -23.15 -2.84
C PHE A 315 1.49 -24.37 -3.59
N ASP A 316 0.38 -24.25 -4.31
CA ASP A 316 -0.21 -25.32 -5.14
C ASP A 316 0.51 -25.47 -6.50
N GLY A 317 1.48 -24.62 -6.79
CA GLY A 317 2.30 -24.68 -8.00
C GLY A 317 1.62 -24.06 -9.24
N ALA A 318 0.64 -23.17 -9.06
CA ALA A 318 0.04 -22.43 -10.17
C ALA A 318 1.13 -21.68 -10.98
N PRO A 319 1.11 -21.74 -12.32
CA PRO A 319 2.05 -21.00 -13.15
C PRO A 319 1.86 -19.51 -12.92
N ARG A 320 2.96 -18.72 -13.01
CA ARG A 320 2.88 -17.26 -13.03
C ARG A 320 1.97 -16.83 -14.17
N LEU A 321 1.02 -15.94 -13.90
CA LEU A 321 0.37 -15.18 -14.96
C LEU A 321 1.48 -14.38 -15.66
N MET A 322 1.62 -14.55 -16.98
CA MET A 322 2.68 -13.93 -17.76
C MET A 322 2.65 -12.41 -17.59
N GLY A 323 3.67 -11.87 -16.98
CA GLY A 323 3.86 -10.44 -16.71
C GLY A 323 5.23 -10.12 -16.09
N ASP A 324 5.84 -11.11 -15.42
CA ASP A 324 7.20 -11.02 -14.89
C ASP A 324 8.17 -11.83 -15.76
N LEU A 325 8.45 -11.37 -16.97
CA LEU A 325 9.63 -11.81 -17.72
C LEU A 325 10.85 -11.30 -16.94
N VAL A 326 11.41 -12.18 -16.11
CA VAL A 326 12.76 -12.01 -15.59
C VAL A 326 13.67 -12.05 -16.80
N LEU A 327 14.20 -10.91 -17.19
CA LEU A 327 15.39 -10.88 -18.02
C LEU A 327 16.51 -11.52 -17.21
N SER A 328 16.86 -12.73 -17.58
CA SER A 328 18.06 -13.45 -17.15
C SER A 328 19.33 -12.69 -17.50
#